data_aaa82cd6a95866e5aba866ce9199e3d3
#
_entry.id   aaa82cd6a95866e5aba866ce9199e3d3
#
_cell.length_a   1.000
_cell.length_b   1.000
_cell.length_c   1.000
_cell.angle_alpha   90.00
_cell.angle_beta   90.00
_cell.angle_gamma   90.00
#
_symmetry.space_group_name_H-M   'P 1'
#
loop_
_entity.id
_entity.type
_entity.pdbx_description
1 polymer ?
#
loop_
_entity_poly.entity_id
_entity_poly.type
_entity_poly.pdbx_seq_one_letter_code
_entity_poly.pdbx_strand_id
1 'polypeptide(L)'
;MRFTVLKNRKQEESMRYAPLFAAALLAALSTAAAAQTALSGTVSSAEEGAMEGVLVRAKKAGSTITVTVVSDAKGRYAFPGGKLPPGNYGLRIRAAGYDLAGPDSAEIVAGKTATADLKLKKTSDLAAQLSNGEWLASFPGTDQQKAVMRNCVGCHTLERIARSQYDADTFMKVILPRMQGYVNQSMPQAPQLRRAERLMEERGDQRVQVYRTTAEFLATINRSGSGTWKYELKTLPRPTGRATRVIVTEYDLPRDVIQPHDVVVDRAGIAWYSSFGEQYLGRLDPKTGKVTEYQVGLSKPGFPTGFLALRTDREENLWMGNMYQATIVKFDPKTTQFVTWTLPKEQNIDAAQVNMVSPQAAHVDGKVWTQNNGFAGVHRLDLKTGRIETWEPFKSAPKGQPHNIYDVIPDSKNNAYFTDFRQHHIGRIDAATGEVKLFTVPTPASAPRRGMMDAKDRLWFAEYRGDRIAMFDTKSETFREWKMATSWASPYDVTLDKHEEAWTGSMITDQVTRLDTKTGQMVDYLLPRETNIRRVFVDNSTTPVTFWVGSNHGASIIKLEPLE
;
A
#
# COMPACT_ATOMS: atom_id res chain seq x y z
N MET A 1 -5.21 31.97 -84.03
CA MET A 1 -3.74 32.19 -84.02
C MET A 1 -3.13 31.47 -82.85
N ARG A 2 -2.31 30.44 -83.09
CA ARG A 2 -1.60 29.64 -82.12
C ARG A 2 -0.33 30.41 -81.72
N PHE A 3 -0.02 30.45 -80.44
CA PHE A 3 1.37 30.60 -80.01
C PHE A 3 1.68 29.65 -78.83
N THR A 4 2.64 28.79 -79.06
CA THR A 4 3.28 27.80 -78.22
C THR A 4 4.23 28.50 -77.27
N VAL A 5 4.21 28.16 -75.97
CA VAL A 5 5.34 28.48 -75.08
C VAL A 5 5.81 27.19 -74.43
N LEU A 6 6.93 26.73 -74.97
CA LEU A 6 7.84 25.78 -74.30
C LEU A 6 8.78 26.59 -73.42
N LYS A 7 8.77 26.40 -72.09
CA LYS A 7 9.92 26.67 -71.25
C LYS A 7 9.83 26.04 -69.83
N ASN A 8 10.92 25.42 -69.48
CA ASN A 8 11.44 25.11 -68.14
C ASN A 8 10.87 23.90 -67.38
N ARG A 9 11.32 22.72 -67.82
CA ARG A 9 11.21 21.45 -67.08
C ARG A 9 12.52 20.98 -66.45
N LYS A 10 13.51 21.87 -66.18
CA LYS A 10 14.82 21.49 -65.62
C LYS A 10 15.19 22.16 -64.30
N GLN A 11 14.34 22.95 -63.67
CA GLN A 11 14.62 23.59 -62.39
C GLN A 11 13.82 23.07 -61.19
N GLU A 12 12.90 22.17 -61.39
CA GLU A 12 12.05 21.60 -60.28
C GLU A 12 12.61 20.31 -59.69
N GLU A 13 13.59 19.63 -60.31
CA GLU A 13 14.11 18.37 -59.77
C GLU A 13 15.20 18.53 -58.69
N SER A 14 15.84 19.69 -58.55
CA SER A 14 16.93 19.88 -57.54
C SER A 14 16.43 20.33 -56.17
N MET A 15 15.13 20.69 -55.98
CA MET A 15 14.60 21.14 -54.68
C MET A 15 13.79 20.08 -53.91
N ARG A 16 13.63 18.87 -54.46
CA ARG A 16 12.86 17.80 -53.81
C ARG A 16 13.66 16.89 -52.85
N TYR A 17 14.96 16.97 -52.86
CA TYR A 17 15.81 16.09 -52.02
C TYR A 17 16.43 16.75 -50.79
N ALA A 18 16.39 18.07 -50.67
CA ALA A 18 16.96 18.77 -49.51
C ALA A 18 16.22 18.58 -48.17
N PRO A 19 14.86 18.44 -48.10
CA PRO A 19 14.16 18.21 -46.83
C PRO A 19 14.27 16.78 -46.31
N LEU A 20 14.54 15.78 -47.20
CA LEU A 20 14.66 14.38 -46.76
C LEU A 20 15.97 14.07 -46.05
N PHE A 21 17.06 14.73 -46.41
CA PHE A 21 18.36 14.59 -45.70
C PHE A 21 18.38 15.29 -44.34
N ALA A 22 17.69 16.42 -44.20
CA ALA A 22 17.56 17.12 -42.91
C ALA A 22 16.64 16.36 -41.92
N ALA A 23 15.57 15.75 -42.42
CA ALA A 23 14.66 14.92 -41.62
C ALA A 23 15.32 13.59 -41.19
N ALA A 24 16.17 12.98 -42.03
CA ALA A 24 16.91 11.77 -41.69
C ALA A 24 18.04 12.05 -40.67
N LEU A 25 18.71 13.23 -40.69
CA LEU A 25 19.69 13.62 -39.69
C LEU A 25 19.04 13.97 -38.32
N LEU A 26 17.86 14.59 -38.32
CA LEU A 26 17.08 14.84 -37.10
C LEU A 26 16.49 13.57 -36.50
N ALA A 27 16.07 12.59 -37.32
CA ALA A 27 15.61 11.29 -36.88
C ALA A 27 16.74 10.41 -36.31
N ALA A 28 17.96 10.55 -36.82
CA ALA A 28 19.16 9.84 -36.32
C ALA A 28 19.68 10.42 -35.00
N LEU A 29 19.39 11.68 -34.67
CA LEU A 29 19.72 12.30 -33.39
C LEU A 29 18.71 11.99 -32.27
N SER A 30 17.51 11.53 -32.61
CA SER A 30 16.50 11.17 -31.62
C SER A 30 16.58 9.72 -31.11
N THR A 31 17.45 8.88 -31.67
CA THR A 31 17.62 7.47 -31.22
C THR A 31 18.79 7.23 -30.27
N ALA A 32 19.52 8.26 -29.84
CA ALA A 32 20.71 8.12 -29.00
C ALA A 32 20.55 8.66 -27.57
N ALA A 33 19.33 8.86 -27.10
CA ALA A 33 19.07 9.01 -25.66
C ALA A 33 18.82 7.63 -25.02
N ALA A 34 19.68 6.64 -25.30
CA ALA A 34 19.83 5.51 -24.42
C ALA A 34 20.12 6.06 -23.03
N ALA A 35 19.27 5.77 -22.06
CA ALA A 35 19.33 6.35 -20.73
C ALA A 35 20.76 6.16 -20.17
N GLN A 36 21.57 7.23 -20.20
CA GLN A 36 22.92 7.21 -19.67
C GLN A 36 22.83 6.76 -18.20
N THR A 37 23.62 5.78 -17.82
CA THR A 37 23.70 5.33 -16.42
C THR A 37 24.39 6.41 -15.59
N ALA A 38 23.77 6.81 -14.48
CA ALA A 38 24.37 7.79 -13.55
C ALA A 38 25.36 7.13 -12.61
N LEU A 39 25.00 5.97 -12.07
CA LEU A 39 25.81 5.18 -11.13
C LEU A 39 25.62 3.70 -11.44
N SER A 40 26.71 2.94 -11.47
CA SER A 40 26.69 1.48 -11.58
C SER A 40 27.78 0.85 -10.73
N GLY A 41 27.71 -0.47 -10.57
CA GLY A 41 28.71 -1.23 -9.84
C GLY A 41 28.26 -2.66 -9.60
N THR A 42 29.01 -3.35 -8.76
CA THR A 42 28.74 -4.71 -8.33
C THR A 42 28.52 -4.77 -6.83
N VAL A 43 27.72 -5.75 -6.37
CA VAL A 43 27.54 -6.08 -4.95
C VAL A 43 28.14 -7.45 -4.72
N SER A 44 28.99 -7.57 -3.70
CA SER A 44 29.62 -8.85 -3.36
C SER A 44 29.94 -8.96 -1.86
N SER A 45 30.03 -10.20 -1.38
CA SER A 45 30.58 -10.51 -0.06
C SER A 45 31.65 -11.59 -0.16
N ALA A 46 32.42 -11.78 0.92
CA ALA A 46 33.41 -12.82 0.97
C ALA A 46 32.79 -14.23 0.95
N GLU A 47 31.58 -14.36 1.49
CA GLU A 47 30.88 -15.64 1.67
C GLU A 47 30.15 -16.10 0.41
N GLU A 48 29.52 -15.17 -0.33
CA GLU A 48 28.67 -15.51 -1.48
C GLU A 48 29.29 -15.13 -2.83
N GLY A 49 30.35 -14.32 -2.85
CA GLY A 49 30.84 -13.71 -4.08
C GLY A 49 29.90 -12.63 -4.60
N ALA A 50 29.48 -12.74 -5.86
CA ALA A 50 28.47 -11.85 -6.45
C ALA A 50 27.08 -12.11 -5.82
N MET A 51 26.39 -11.03 -5.40
CA MET A 51 25.13 -11.17 -4.65
C MET A 51 23.94 -10.65 -5.47
N GLU A 52 23.00 -11.55 -5.79
CA GLU A 52 21.70 -11.18 -6.38
C GLU A 52 20.73 -10.68 -5.31
N GLY A 53 19.81 -9.78 -5.70
CA GLY A 53 18.68 -9.36 -4.88
C GLY A 53 19.02 -8.39 -3.75
N VAL A 54 20.18 -7.77 -3.78
CA VAL A 54 20.54 -6.70 -2.84
C VAL A 54 19.93 -5.38 -3.32
N LEU A 55 19.10 -4.76 -2.47
CA LEU A 55 18.57 -3.44 -2.75
C LEU A 55 19.65 -2.40 -2.46
N VAL A 56 20.05 -1.65 -3.47
CA VAL A 56 21.02 -0.55 -3.37
C VAL A 56 20.26 0.77 -3.40
N ARG A 57 20.41 1.56 -2.34
CA ARG A 57 19.69 2.81 -2.10
C ARG A 57 20.65 3.98 -2.27
N ALA A 58 20.24 4.99 -3.03
CA ALA A 58 20.99 6.24 -3.22
C ALA A 58 20.13 7.44 -2.81
N LYS A 59 20.58 8.21 -1.83
CA LYS A 59 19.89 9.42 -1.35
C LYS A 59 20.83 10.62 -1.47
N LYS A 60 20.42 11.63 -2.25
CA LYS A 60 21.17 12.88 -2.36
C LYS A 60 21.15 13.64 -1.04
N ALA A 61 22.27 14.23 -0.67
CA ALA A 61 22.37 15.07 0.53
C ALA A 61 21.33 16.20 0.50
N GLY A 62 20.57 16.36 1.60
CA GLY A 62 19.51 17.35 1.74
C GLY A 62 18.20 17.04 0.98
N SER A 63 18.08 15.89 0.31
CA SER A 63 16.88 15.47 -0.42
C SER A 63 15.94 14.66 0.45
N THR A 64 14.62 14.78 0.20
CA THR A 64 13.60 13.86 0.71
C THR A 64 13.39 12.65 -0.20
N ILE A 65 14.06 12.59 -1.36
CA ILE A 65 13.90 11.55 -2.37
C ILE A 65 15.04 10.54 -2.27
N THR A 66 14.70 9.26 -2.17
CA THR A 66 15.65 8.14 -2.24
C THR A 66 15.29 7.26 -3.44
N VAL A 67 16.28 6.92 -4.26
CA VAL A 67 16.11 5.96 -5.36
C VAL A 67 16.78 4.64 -4.99
N THR A 68 16.14 3.53 -5.34
CA THR A 68 16.63 2.18 -5.07
C THR A 68 16.56 1.36 -6.35
N VAL A 69 17.63 0.60 -6.61
CA VAL A 69 17.69 -0.45 -7.62
C VAL A 69 18.11 -1.76 -6.98
N VAL A 70 17.93 -2.89 -7.68
CA VAL A 70 18.23 -4.22 -7.15
C VAL A 70 19.33 -4.87 -7.97
N SER A 71 20.28 -5.55 -7.34
CA SER A 71 21.35 -6.24 -8.02
C SER A 71 20.85 -7.51 -8.75
N ASP A 72 21.38 -7.75 -9.96
CA ASP A 72 21.07 -8.90 -10.81
C ASP A 72 21.82 -10.20 -10.36
N ALA A 73 21.59 -11.30 -11.06
CA ALA A 73 22.23 -12.60 -10.81
C ALA A 73 23.76 -12.58 -10.86
N LYS A 74 24.37 -11.52 -11.43
CA LYS A 74 25.82 -11.31 -11.44
C LYS A 74 26.26 -10.27 -10.40
N GLY A 75 25.39 -9.89 -9.49
CA GLY A 75 25.62 -8.86 -8.50
C GLY A 75 25.67 -7.44 -9.06
N ARG A 76 25.36 -7.21 -10.35
CA ARG A 76 25.45 -5.89 -10.98
C ARG A 76 24.20 -5.05 -10.69
N TYR A 77 24.41 -3.76 -10.47
CA TYR A 77 23.31 -2.79 -10.32
C TYR A 77 23.57 -1.54 -11.15
N ALA A 78 22.54 -0.84 -11.56
CA ALA A 78 22.65 0.41 -12.31
C ALA A 78 21.49 1.36 -12.03
N PHE A 79 21.80 2.61 -11.75
CA PHE A 79 20.85 3.72 -11.66
C PHE A 79 20.79 4.46 -13.00
N PRO A 80 19.59 4.56 -13.63
CA PRO A 80 19.44 5.35 -14.86
C PRO A 80 19.76 6.83 -14.62
N GLY A 81 20.34 7.51 -15.62
CA GLY A 81 20.78 8.91 -15.54
C GLY A 81 19.68 9.89 -15.14
N GLY A 82 18.45 9.67 -15.61
CA GLY A 82 17.30 10.51 -15.24
C GLY A 82 16.81 10.36 -13.79
N LYS A 83 17.34 9.39 -13.03
CA LYS A 83 16.93 9.13 -11.64
C LYS A 83 17.85 9.75 -10.59
N LEU A 84 19.11 9.98 -10.93
CA LEU A 84 20.09 10.59 -10.01
C LEU A 84 20.65 11.89 -10.62
N PRO A 85 20.07 13.06 -10.33
CA PRO A 85 20.65 14.35 -10.68
C PRO A 85 22.07 14.53 -10.10
N PRO A 86 22.95 15.34 -10.71
CA PRO A 86 24.30 15.57 -10.20
C PRO A 86 24.34 15.98 -8.72
N GLY A 87 25.33 15.49 -7.98
CA GLY A 87 25.56 15.77 -6.56
C GLY A 87 26.11 14.60 -5.77
N ASN A 88 26.25 14.78 -4.47
CA ASN A 88 26.74 13.76 -3.54
C ASN A 88 25.60 12.91 -2.99
N TYR A 89 25.77 11.60 -3.05
CA TYR A 89 24.78 10.60 -2.60
C TYR A 89 25.36 9.73 -1.51
N GLY A 90 24.59 9.56 -0.42
CA GLY A 90 24.81 8.47 0.52
C GLY A 90 24.26 7.17 -0.05
N LEU A 91 25.03 6.08 0.08
CA LEU A 91 24.67 4.74 -0.35
C LEU A 91 24.33 3.87 0.86
N ARG A 92 23.27 3.07 0.76
CA ARG A 92 22.87 2.07 1.75
C ARG A 92 22.38 0.83 1.03
N ILE A 93 22.30 -0.28 1.76
CA ILE A 93 21.77 -1.55 1.21
C ILE A 93 20.61 -2.08 2.07
N ARG A 94 19.80 -2.98 1.48
CA ARG A 94 18.96 -3.92 2.20
C ARG A 94 19.25 -5.33 1.69
N ALA A 95 19.82 -6.15 2.56
CA ALA A 95 20.02 -7.58 2.38
C ALA A 95 20.08 -8.20 3.77
N ALA A 96 19.04 -8.90 4.21
CA ALA A 96 19.00 -9.49 5.55
C ALA A 96 20.23 -10.40 5.80
N GLY A 97 20.89 -10.21 6.93
CA GLY A 97 22.14 -10.89 7.29
C GLY A 97 23.43 -10.18 6.87
N TYR A 98 23.36 -9.02 6.20
CA TYR A 98 24.53 -8.30 5.73
C TYR A 98 24.49 -6.80 6.04
N ASP A 99 25.65 -6.24 6.32
CA ASP A 99 25.90 -4.81 6.44
C ASP A 99 26.80 -4.33 5.31
N LEU A 100 26.67 -3.06 4.90
CA LEU A 100 27.56 -2.44 3.94
C LEU A 100 28.94 -2.20 4.60
N ALA A 101 29.98 -2.79 4.02
CA ALA A 101 31.37 -2.54 4.44
C ALA A 101 31.99 -1.33 3.68
N GLY A 102 31.41 -0.96 2.53
CA GLY A 102 31.79 0.22 1.75
C GLY A 102 31.79 -0.07 0.23
N PRO A 103 31.88 0.98 -0.59
CA PRO A 103 31.74 2.39 -0.25
C PRO A 103 30.29 2.76 0.16
N ASP A 104 30.14 3.80 0.99
CA ASP A 104 28.85 4.29 1.49
C ASP A 104 28.40 5.62 0.86
N SER A 105 29.14 6.08 -0.16
CA SER A 105 28.86 7.32 -0.87
C SER A 105 29.36 7.28 -2.31
N ALA A 106 28.77 8.14 -3.16
CA ALA A 106 29.19 8.35 -4.53
C ALA A 106 28.88 9.79 -4.97
N GLU A 107 29.77 10.37 -5.78
CA GLU A 107 29.55 11.65 -6.45
C GLU A 107 29.03 11.41 -7.87
N ILE A 108 27.91 12.03 -8.21
CA ILE A 108 27.30 11.97 -9.54
C ILE A 108 27.63 13.28 -10.28
N VAL A 109 28.29 13.17 -11.41
CA VAL A 109 28.66 14.30 -12.29
C VAL A 109 27.87 14.22 -13.59
N ALA A 110 27.33 15.36 -14.03
CA ALA A 110 26.59 15.43 -15.29
C ALA A 110 27.40 14.86 -16.48
N GLY A 111 26.75 14.02 -17.27
CA GLY A 111 27.37 13.43 -18.47
C GLY A 111 28.42 12.33 -18.20
N LYS A 112 28.60 11.91 -16.94
CA LYS A 112 29.53 10.82 -16.57
C LYS A 112 28.83 9.73 -15.81
N THR A 113 29.21 8.48 -16.00
CA THR A 113 28.79 7.35 -15.17
C THR A 113 29.78 7.21 -14.01
N ALA A 114 29.27 7.31 -12.79
CA ALA A 114 30.02 6.97 -11.58
C ALA A 114 30.04 5.44 -11.38
N THR A 115 31.08 4.93 -10.72
CA THR A 115 31.17 3.50 -10.36
C THR A 115 31.38 3.35 -8.86
N ALA A 116 30.63 2.42 -8.23
CA ALA A 116 30.82 2.05 -6.83
C ALA A 116 30.59 0.53 -6.68
N ASP A 117 31.65 -0.23 -6.43
CA ASP A 117 31.58 -1.65 -6.12
C ASP A 117 31.37 -1.85 -4.63
N LEU A 118 30.18 -2.33 -4.24
CA LEU A 118 29.76 -2.47 -2.85
C LEU A 118 30.26 -3.79 -2.28
N LYS A 119 30.95 -3.71 -1.15
CA LYS A 119 31.38 -4.88 -0.37
C LYS A 119 30.48 -5.03 0.85
N LEU A 120 29.95 -6.22 1.04
CA LEU A 120 29.13 -6.56 2.18
C LEU A 120 29.87 -7.48 3.13
N LYS A 121 29.52 -7.40 4.40
CA LYS A 121 29.99 -8.28 5.47
C LYS A 121 28.81 -8.80 6.27
N LYS A 122 28.94 -9.93 6.92
CA LYS A 122 27.91 -10.46 7.84
C LYS A 122 27.57 -9.44 8.90
N THR A 123 26.27 -9.27 9.15
CA THR A 123 25.79 -8.41 10.23
C THR A 123 26.05 -9.04 11.60
N SER A 124 26.31 -8.20 12.59
CA SER A 124 26.39 -8.62 13.99
C SER A 124 25.02 -8.64 14.68
N ASP A 125 24.01 -7.98 14.12
CA ASP A 125 22.64 -7.91 14.68
C ASP A 125 21.59 -8.22 13.59
N LEU A 126 21.43 -9.50 13.28
CA LEU A 126 20.42 -9.95 12.32
C LEU A 126 19.00 -9.52 12.74
N ALA A 127 18.72 -9.51 14.04
CA ALA A 127 17.41 -9.16 14.57
C ALA A 127 16.95 -7.74 14.19
N ALA A 128 17.89 -6.78 14.07
CA ALA A 128 17.58 -5.41 13.64
C ALA A 128 17.23 -5.28 12.15
N GLN A 129 17.40 -6.35 11.37
CA GLN A 129 17.17 -6.33 9.91
C GLN A 129 15.92 -7.13 9.50
N LEU A 130 15.32 -7.89 10.43
CA LEU A 130 14.20 -8.77 10.13
C LEU A 130 12.90 -7.97 9.92
N SER A 131 12.24 -8.23 8.82
CA SER A 131 10.85 -7.82 8.58
C SER A 131 9.90 -8.54 9.55
N ASN A 132 8.66 -8.06 9.64
CA ASN A 132 7.64 -8.74 10.44
C ASN A 132 7.37 -10.18 9.94
N GLY A 133 7.48 -10.43 8.63
CA GLY A 133 7.36 -11.78 8.06
C GLY A 133 8.48 -12.71 8.51
N GLU A 134 9.72 -12.21 8.57
CA GLU A 134 10.89 -12.96 9.05
C GLU A 134 10.82 -13.21 10.56
N TRP A 135 10.30 -12.28 11.35
CA TRP A 135 9.99 -12.52 12.75
C TRP A 135 8.96 -13.64 12.93
N LEU A 136 7.86 -13.63 12.14
CA LEU A 136 6.84 -14.72 12.17
C LEU A 136 7.40 -16.06 11.74
N ALA A 137 8.31 -16.09 10.76
CA ALA A 137 9.01 -17.31 10.34
C ALA A 137 9.97 -17.82 11.43
N SER A 138 10.55 -16.91 12.23
CA SER A 138 11.50 -17.23 13.31
C SER A 138 10.80 -17.69 14.59
N PHE A 139 9.66 -17.11 14.94
CA PHE A 139 8.97 -17.41 16.20
C PHE A 139 8.60 -18.90 16.30
N PRO A 140 8.81 -19.52 17.47
CA PRO A 140 8.28 -20.85 17.75
C PRO A 140 6.75 -20.83 17.86
N GLY A 141 6.14 -22.02 17.84
CA GLY A 141 4.69 -22.18 17.99
C GLY A 141 3.96 -22.43 16.67
N THR A 142 2.67 -22.73 16.79
CA THR A 142 1.79 -23.01 15.66
C THR A 142 1.36 -21.71 14.96
N ASP A 143 0.92 -21.82 13.70
CA ASP A 143 0.37 -20.69 12.95
C ASP A 143 -0.85 -20.06 13.65
N GLN A 144 -1.66 -20.87 14.35
CA GLN A 144 -2.78 -20.38 15.13
C GLN A 144 -2.31 -19.48 16.30
N GLN A 145 -1.25 -19.87 17.02
CA GLN A 145 -0.66 -19.05 18.10
C GLN A 145 -0.06 -17.76 17.55
N LYS A 146 0.67 -17.84 16.43
CA LYS A 146 1.28 -16.70 15.76
C LYS A 146 0.25 -15.73 15.15
N ALA A 147 -0.95 -16.19 14.81
CA ALA A 147 -1.97 -15.38 14.14
C ALA A 147 -2.37 -14.12 14.92
N VAL A 148 -2.23 -14.12 16.26
CA VAL A 148 -2.47 -12.94 17.11
C VAL A 148 -1.55 -11.77 16.75
N MET A 149 -0.34 -12.07 16.24
CA MET A 149 0.67 -11.08 15.89
C MET A 149 0.24 -10.17 14.72
N ARG A 150 -0.72 -10.63 13.88
CA ARG A 150 -1.33 -9.77 12.84
C ARG A 150 -2.00 -8.51 13.43
N ASN A 151 -2.46 -8.56 14.68
CA ASN A 151 -2.99 -7.39 15.36
C ASN A 151 -1.87 -6.46 15.84
N CYS A 152 -0.71 -7.01 16.22
CA CYS A 152 0.43 -6.24 16.74
C CYS A 152 1.11 -5.41 15.65
N VAL A 153 1.28 -5.99 14.44
CA VAL A 153 1.89 -5.28 13.30
C VAL A 153 1.06 -4.09 12.81
N GLY A 154 -0.18 -3.98 13.25
CA GLY A 154 -1.02 -2.81 12.96
C GLY A 154 -0.46 -1.51 13.55
N CYS A 155 0.31 -1.58 14.64
CA CYS A 155 0.79 -0.42 15.39
C CYS A 155 2.33 -0.25 15.36
N HIS A 156 3.09 -1.35 15.31
CA HIS A 156 4.56 -1.32 15.34
C HIS A 156 5.14 -2.63 14.82
N THR A 157 6.46 -2.68 14.63
CA THR A 157 7.16 -3.88 14.22
C THR A 157 7.17 -4.95 15.31
N LEU A 158 7.28 -6.21 14.94
CA LEU A 158 7.36 -7.34 15.86
C LEU A 158 8.68 -7.35 16.64
N GLU A 159 9.73 -6.72 16.13
CA GLU A 159 10.99 -6.54 16.82
C GLU A 159 10.80 -5.95 18.22
N ARG A 160 9.89 -4.96 18.36
CA ARG A 160 9.58 -4.33 19.66
C ARG A 160 9.11 -5.36 20.70
N ILE A 161 8.30 -6.34 20.28
CA ILE A 161 7.84 -7.43 21.16
C ILE A 161 8.99 -8.40 21.41
N ALA A 162 9.65 -8.85 20.34
CA ALA A 162 10.73 -9.83 20.43
C ALA A 162 11.88 -9.38 21.33
N ARG A 163 12.28 -8.10 21.27
CA ARG A 163 13.34 -7.52 22.12
C ARG A 163 12.87 -7.18 23.53
N SER A 164 11.59 -7.24 23.84
CA SER A 164 11.10 -6.96 25.19
C SER A 164 11.55 -8.03 26.19
N GLN A 165 11.51 -7.66 27.48
CA GLN A 165 11.85 -8.55 28.59
C GLN A 165 10.64 -8.74 29.54
N TYR A 166 9.43 -8.51 29.05
CA TYR A 166 8.22 -8.66 29.83
C TYR A 166 7.86 -10.13 30.02
N ASP A 167 7.57 -10.51 31.27
CA ASP A 167 6.95 -11.80 31.58
C ASP A 167 5.45 -11.85 31.19
N ALA A 168 4.85 -13.00 31.31
CA ALA A 168 3.45 -13.19 30.98
C ALA A 168 2.52 -12.34 31.86
N ASP A 169 2.84 -12.17 33.13
CA ASP A 169 2.04 -11.37 34.06
C ASP A 169 2.05 -9.88 33.71
N THR A 170 3.21 -9.36 33.33
CA THR A 170 3.35 -7.98 32.86
C THR A 170 2.59 -7.75 31.56
N PHE A 171 2.69 -8.67 30.58
CA PHE A 171 1.90 -8.60 29.37
C PHE A 171 0.41 -8.62 29.68
N MET A 172 -0.05 -9.55 30.51
CA MET A 172 -1.47 -9.73 30.83
C MET A 172 -2.07 -8.55 31.60
N LYS A 173 -1.37 -8.08 32.63
CA LYS A 173 -1.92 -7.09 33.59
C LYS A 173 -1.66 -5.64 33.19
N VAL A 174 -0.63 -5.38 32.36
CA VAL A 174 -0.19 -4.02 32.06
C VAL A 174 -0.26 -3.72 30.57
N ILE A 175 0.42 -4.51 29.73
CA ILE A 175 0.61 -4.15 28.31
C ILE A 175 -0.66 -4.33 27.51
N LEU A 176 -1.27 -5.52 27.54
CA LEU A 176 -2.44 -5.84 26.74
C LEU A 176 -3.67 -4.99 27.09
N PRO A 177 -4.01 -4.74 28.36
CA PRO A 177 -5.07 -3.81 28.70
C PRO A 177 -4.84 -2.38 28.19
N ARG A 178 -3.60 -1.88 28.31
CA ARG A 178 -3.28 -0.53 27.80
C ARG A 178 -3.44 -0.40 26.29
N MET A 179 -3.13 -1.46 25.54
CA MET A 179 -3.29 -1.45 24.08
C MET A 179 -4.74 -1.28 23.62
N GLN A 180 -5.73 -1.63 24.45
CA GLN A 180 -7.15 -1.41 24.14
C GLN A 180 -7.52 0.07 24.00
N GLY A 181 -6.82 0.96 24.69
CA GLY A 181 -7.04 2.39 24.67
C GLY A 181 -6.67 3.05 23.35
N TYR A 182 -6.04 2.33 22.42
CA TYR A 182 -5.63 2.89 21.15
C TYR A 182 -6.50 2.39 20.00
N VAL A 183 -6.67 3.23 19.00
CA VAL A 183 -7.23 2.80 17.73
C VAL A 183 -6.29 1.79 17.10
N ASN A 184 -6.86 0.72 16.54
CA ASN A 184 -6.10 -0.25 15.77
C ASN A 184 -5.28 0.48 14.70
N GLN A 185 -3.99 0.13 14.57
CA GLN A 185 -3.03 0.70 13.63
C GLN A 185 -2.38 2.05 14.07
N SER A 186 -2.65 2.52 15.29
CA SER A 186 -1.91 3.65 15.85
C SER A 186 -0.45 3.28 16.10
N MET A 187 0.47 4.15 15.70
CA MET A 187 1.88 3.99 16.06
C MET A 187 2.12 4.50 17.48
N PRO A 188 3.04 3.90 18.26
CA PRO A 188 3.35 4.35 19.62
C PRO A 188 3.82 5.81 19.71
N GLN A 189 4.47 6.31 18.66
CA GLN A 189 4.95 7.69 18.54
C GLN A 189 3.88 8.67 18.04
N ALA A 190 2.73 8.18 17.57
CA ALA A 190 1.61 9.01 17.13
C ALA A 190 0.55 9.08 18.24
N PRO A 191 0.51 10.16 19.04
CA PRO A 191 -0.24 10.19 20.29
C PRO A 191 -1.76 10.33 20.13
N GLN A 192 -2.26 10.69 18.96
CA GLN A 192 -3.63 11.22 18.79
C GLN A 192 -4.70 10.13 18.62
N LEU A 193 -4.34 8.90 18.38
CA LEU A 193 -5.30 7.84 18.05
C LEU A 193 -5.77 7.04 19.26
N ARG A 194 -6.03 7.71 20.37
CA ARG A 194 -6.69 7.08 21.52
C ARG A 194 -8.19 7.00 21.30
N ARG A 195 -8.77 5.88 21.69
CA ARG A 195 -10.23 5.75 21.77
C ARG A 195 -10.78 6.66 22.88
N ALA A 196 -12.00 7.15 22.72
CA ALA A 196 -12.71 7.79 23.81
C ALA A 196 -12.87 6.81 25.00
N GLU A 197 -12.79 7.30 26.25
CA GLU A 197 -12.83 6.47 27.46
C GLU A 197 -13.99 5.47 27.46
N ARG A 198 -15.19 5.91 27.08
CA ARG A 198 -16.39 5.08 26.99
C ARG A 198 -16.31 3.92 25.97
N LEU A 199 -15.33 3.91 25.05
CA LEU A 199 -15.06 2.79 24.16
C LEU A 199 -14.01 1.82 24.71
N MET A 200 -13.48 2.11 25.89
CA MET A 200 -12.42 1.34 26.55
C MET A 200 -12.95 0.38 27.62
N GLU A 201 -14.26 0.27 27.80
CA GLU A 201 -14.88 -0.61 28.78
C GLU A 201 -14.40 -2.06 28.64
N GLU A 202 -14.11 -2.70 29.78
CA GLU A 202 -13.69 -4.10 29.84
C GLU A 202 -14.82 -5.01 29.31
N ARG A 203 -14.43 -6.01 28.52
CA ARG A 203 -15.37 -6.95 27.91
C ARG A 203 -15.39 -8.32 28.63
N GLY A 204 -15.35 -8.30 29.98
CA GLY A 204 -15.58 -9.49 30.83
C GLY A 204 -14.54 -10.61 30.74
N ASP A 205 -14.88 -11.78 31.29
CA ASP A 205 -13.96 -12.92 31.48
C ASP A 205 -13.33 -13.48 30.21
N GLN A 206 -14.05 -13.47 29.10
CA GLN A 206 -13.50 -13.91 27.81
C GLN A 206 -12.29 -13.07 27.39
N ARG A 207 -12.30 -11.78 27.68
CA ARG A 207 -11.20 -10.89 27.37
C ARG A 207 -9.99 -11.17 28.22
N VAL A 208 -10.19 -11.45 29.50
CA VAL A 208 -9.13 -11.85 30.43
C VAL A 208 -8.46 -13.13 29.95
N GLN A 209 -9.23 -14.13 29.52
CA GLN A 209 -8.66 -15.37 29.00
C GLN A 209 -7.87 -15.19 27.70
N VAL A 210 -8.37 -14.36 26.77
CA VAL A 210 -7.64 -14.00 25.54
C VAL A 210 -6.31 -13.32 25.87
N TYR A 211 -6.31 -12.43 26.87
CA TYR A 211 -5.07 -11.78 27.31
C TYR A 211 -4.08 -12.76 27.93
N ARG A 212 -4.55 -13.67 28.78
CA ARG A 212 -3.69 -14.68 29.40
C ARG A 212 -3.00 -15.53 28.34
N THR A 213 -3.76 -16.14 27.43
CA THR A 213 -3.21 -16.96 26.34
C THR A 213 -2.24 -16.19 25.46
N THR A 214 -2.58 -14.93 25.15
CA THR A 214 -1.69 -14.06 24.36
C THR A 214 -0.41 -13.73 25.15
N ALA A 215 -0.52 -13.34 26.41
CA ALA A 215 0.59 -12.98 27.27
C ALA A 215 1.59 -14.13 27.45
N GLU A 216 1.08 -15.34 27.69
CA GLU A 216 1.88 -16.56 27.80
C GLU A 216 2.66 -16.82 26.50
N PHE A 217 2.00 -16.71 25.34
CA PHE A 217 2.68 -16.85 24.04
C PHE A 217 3.75 -15.78 23.84
N LEU A 218 3.45 -14.50 24.09
CA LEU A 218 4.42 -13.40 23.93
C LEU A 218 5.66 -13.58 24.81
N ALA A 219 5.52 -14.11 26.03
CA ALA A 219 6.63 -14.40 26.93
C ALA A 219 7.51 -15.59 26.45
N THR A 220 7.04 -16.43 25.54
CA THR A 220 7.85 -17.49 24.91
C THR A 220 8.70 -17.00 23.76
N ILE A 221 8.28 -15.94 23.08
CA ILE A 221 8.93 -15.42 21.85
C ILE A 221 9.81 -14.20 22.09
N ASN A 222 9.75 -13.58 23.26
CA ASN A 222 10.58 -12.44 23.62
C ASN A 222 11.85 -12.88 24.39
N ARG A 223 12.70 -11.89 24.75
CA ARG A 223 13.95 -12.12 25.48
C ARG A 223 13.78 -12.29 26.99
N SER A 224 12.57 -12.55 27.50
CA SER A 224 12.33 -12.74 28.95
C SER A 224 13.20 -13.86 29.52
N GLY A 225 13.92 -13.55 30.58
CA GLY A 225 14.80 -14.49 31.27
C GLY A 225 16.04 -14.91 30.47
N SER A 226 16.38 -14.27 29.35
CA SER A 226 17.59 -14.56 28.56
C SER A 226 18.12 -13.29 27.86
N GLY A 227 19.41 -13.15 27.79
CA GLY A 227 20.09 -12.12 26.99
C GLY A 227 20.18 -12.48 25.50
N THR A 228 19.90 -13.73 25.15
CA THR A 228 20.02 -14.29 23.78
C THR A 228 18.68 -14.77 23.24
N TRP A 229 18.59 -15.00 21.94
CA TRP A 229 17.42 -15.59 21.31
C TRP A 229 17.31 -17.06 21.67
N LYS A 230 16.10 -17.53 22.04
CA LYS A 230 15.81 -18.92 22.40
C LYS A 230 15.49 -19.79 21.17
N TYR A 231 15.53 -19.19 19.98
CA TYR A 231 15.21 -19.81 18.70
C TYR A 231 16.09 -19.21 17.60
N GLU A 232 16.20 -19.92 16.51
CA GLU A 232 16.93 -19.45 15.32
C GLU A 232 16.18 -18.32 14.61
N LEU A 233 16.91 -17.25 14.27
CA LEU A 233 16.39 -16.17 13.43
C LEU A 233 16.47 -16.57 11.96
N LYS A 234 15.33 -16.48 11.25
CA LYS A 234 15.18 -16.89 9.86
C LYS A 234 14.94 -15.68 8.97
N THR A 235 15.55 -15.67 7.81
CA THR A 235 15.35 -14.68 6.77
C THR A 235 14.45 -15.21 5.66
N LEU A 236 13.72 -14.33 4.98
CA LEU A 236 13.07 -14.64 3.71
C LEU A 236 14.11 -14.61 2.58
N PRO A 237 13.87 -15.34 1.47
CA PRO A 237 14.73 -15.27 0.30
C PRO A 237 14.81 -13.83 -0.24
N ARG A 238 16.01 -13.43 -0.69
CA ARG A 238 16.19 -12.18 -1.43
C ARG A 238 15.47 -12.25 -2.79
N PRO A 239 15.08 -11.10 -3.37
CA PRO A 239 14.54 -11.04 -4.72
C PRO A 239 15.47 -11.70 -5.75
N THR A 240 14.90 -12.44 -6.69
CA THR A 240 15.64 -13.06 -7.80
C THR A 240 14.91 -12.86 -9.13
N GLY A 241 15.63 -12.97 -10.23
CA GLY A 241 15.07 -12.91 -11.58
C GLY A 241 14.23 -11.67 -11.84
N ARG A 242 12.94 -11.82 -12.17
CA ARG A 242 12.01 -10.71 -12.44
C ARG A 242 11.87 -9.74 -11.26
N ALA A 243 11.93 -10.23 -10.04
CA ALA A 243 11.78 -9.40 -8.83
C ALA A 243 12.96 -8.42 -8.63
N THR A 244 14.10 -8.61 -9.32
CA THR A 244 15.22 -7.66 -9.31
C THR A 244 15.04 -6.53 -10.32
N ARG A 245 14.08 -6.62 -11.25
CA ARG A 245 13.88 -5.68 -12.34
C ARG A 245 12.87 -4.59 -11.97
N VAL A 246 13.24 -3.76 -11.00
CA VAL A 246 12.39 -2.68 -10.50
C VAL A 246 13.25 -1.49 -10.05
N ILE A 247 12.73 -0.29 -10.25
CA ILE A 247 13.22 0.92 -9.60
C ILE A 247 12.20 1.33 -8.55
N VAL A 248 12.65 1.58 -7.34
CA VAL A 248 11.81 2.06 -6.25
C VAL A 248 12.25 3.48 -5.89
N THR A 249 11.30 4.41 -5.89
CA THR A 249 11.53 5.79 -5.44
C THR A 249 10.73 6.04 -4.17
N GLU A 250 11.39 6.44 -3.10
CA GLU A 250 10.78 6.80 -1.82
C GLU A 250 10.79 8.32 -1.66
N TYR A 251 9.71 8.88 -1.15
CA TYR A 251 9.53 10.29 -0.82
C TYR A 251 9.25 10.40 0.68
N ASP A 252 10.21 10.90 1.45
CA ASP A 252 10.01 11.11 2.90
C ASP A 252 9.02 12.25 3.13
N LEU A 253 8.06 12.03 4.02
CA LEU A 253 7.08 13.01 4.42
C LEU A 253 7.65 13.92 5.54
N PRO A 254 7.06 15.13 5.73
CA PRO A 254 7.70 16.15 6.58
C PRO A 254 7.70 15.83 8.08
N ARG A 255 6.93 14.85 8.55
CA ARG A 255 6.87 14.46 9.96
C ARG A 255 6.80 12.94 10.10
N ASP A 256 7.56 12.37 11.01
CA ASP A 256 7.63 10.93 11.26
C ASP A 256 6.31 10.33 11.78
N VAL A 257 5.40 11.17 12.28
CA VAL A 257 4.08 10.76 12.78
C VAL A 257 3.03 10.64 11.68
N ILE A 258 3.31 11.08 10.45
CA ILE A 258 2.40 10.93 9.32
C ILE A 258 2.29 9.44 8.96
N GLN A 259 1.06 8.98 8.86
CA GLN A 259 0.73 7.59 8.52
C GLN A 259 0.00 7.55 7.18
N PRO A 260 0.72 7.59 6.04
CA PRO A 260 0.07 7.58 4.73
C PRO A 260 -0.59 6.23 4.50
N HIS A 261 -1.93 6.20 4.57
CA HIS A 261 -2.70 4.97 4.46
C HIS A 261 -2.98 4.59 3.00
N ASP A 262 -3.66 5.47 2.28
CA ASP A 262 -3.91 5.32 0.84
C ASP A 262 -3.16 6.39 0.06
N VAL A 263 -2.76 6.04 -1.14
CA VAL A 263 -2.19 6.97 -2.13
C VAL A 263 -3.01 6.84 -3.41
N VAL A 264 -3.28 7.98 -4.06
CA VAL A 264 -3.81 8.03 -5.43
C VAL A 264 -3.00 9.06 -6.22
N VAL A 265 -2.86 8.84 -7.53
CA VAL A 265 -2.17 9.79 -8.42
C VAL A 265 -3.19 10.37 -9.38
N ASP A 266 -3.23 11.71 -9.48
CA ASP A 266 -4.11 12.40 -10.41
C ASP A 266 -3.52 12.48 -11.83
N ARG A 267 -4.31 12.98 -12.80
CA ARG A 267 -3.87 13.11 -14.20
C ARG A 267 -2.68 14.06 -14.40
N ALA A 268 -2.41 14.93 -13.44
CA ALA A 268 -1.25 15.81 -13.45
C ALA A 268 0.02 15.12 -12.91
N GLY A 269 -0.10 13.89 -12.43
CA GLY A 269 0.98 13.11 -11.84
C GLY A 269 1.30 13.51 -10.39
N ILE A 270 0.39 14.19 -9.72
CA ILE A 270 0.49 14.54 -8.30
C ILE A 270 -0.01 13.37 -7.46
N ALA A 271 0.76 12.98 -6.45
CA ALA A 271 0.36 11.96 -5.50
C ALA A 271 -0.38 12.59 -4.32
N TRP A 272 -1.59 12.10 -4.05
CA TRP A 272 -2.41 12.47 -2.90
C TRP A 272 -2.41 11.33 -1.90
N TYR A 273 -2.36 11.63 -0.60
CA TYR A 273 -2.38 10.60 0.43
C TYR A 273 -3.32 10.94 1.57
N SER A 274 -4.00 9.93 2.11
CA SER A 274 -4.77 10.04 3.35
C SER A 274 -3.86 9.82 4.54
N SER A 275 -3.89 10.69 5.56
CA SER A 275 -3.18 10.46 6.81
C SER A 275 -4.09 9.73 7.81
N PHE A 276 -3.66 8.55 8.25
CA PHE A 276 -4.42 7.76 9.22
C PHE A 276 -4.39 8.37 10.62
N GLY A 277 -3.27 8.98 11.00
CA GLY A 277 -3.03 9.51 12.35
C GLY A 277 -3.41 10.96 12.57
N GLU A 278 -3.75 11.69 11.51
CA GLU A 278 -3.96 13.12 11.56
C GLU A 278 -5.10 13.56 10.63
N GLN A 279 -5.68 14.71 10.90
CA GLN A 279 -6.81 15.26 10.12
C GLN A 279 -6.37 15.99 8.83
N TYR A 280 -5.38 15.44 8.12
CA TYR A 280 -4.84 16.06 6.91
C TYR A 280 -4.98 15.15 5.70
N LEU A 281 -5.37 15.78 4.58
CA LEU A 281 -5.17 15.25 3.24
C LEU A 281 -3.85 15.80 2.72
N GLY A 282 -2.92 14.94 2.35
CA GLY A 282 -1.61 15.34 1.86
C GLY A 282 -1.52 15.32 0.34
N ARG A 283 -0.73 16.24 -0.21
CA ARG A 283 -0.40 16.40 -1.62
C ARG A 283 1.12 16.40 -1.79
N LEU A 284 1.65 15.44 -2.52
CA LEU A 284 3.06 15.31 -2.87
C LEU A 284 3.27 15.61 -4.35
N ASP A 285 4.17 16.52 -4.68
CA ASP A 285 4.70 16.66 -6.03
C ASP A 285 5.91 15.72 -6.21
N PRO A 286 5.82 14.65 -6.99
CA PRO A 286 6.92 13.68 -7.12
C PRO A 286 8.15 14.21 -7.85
N LYS A 287 8.03 15.32 -8.59
CA LYS A 287 9.17 15.93 -9.30
C LYS A 287 10.09 16.67 -8.34
N THR A 288 9.51 17.27 -7.30
CA THR A 288 10.23 18.13 -6.36
C THR A 288 10.36 17.54 -4.97
N GLY A 289 9.54 16.54 -4.62
CA GLY A 289 9.38 16.02 -3.26
C GLY A 289 8.63 16.97 -2.32
N LYS A 290 8.06 18.08 -2.85
CA LYS A 290 7.32 19.05 -2.02
C LYS A 290 5.98 18.49 -1.57
N VAL A 291 5.71 18.62 -0.28
CA VAL A 291 4.44 18.24 0.35
C VAL A 291 3.63 19.49 0.72
N THR A 292 2.31 19.42 0.51
CA THR A 292 1.31 20.39 0.98
C THR A 292 0.21 19.61 1.67
N GLU A 293 -0.33 20.13 2.77
CA GLU A 293 -1.37 19.46 3.54
C GLU A 293 -2.61 20.34 3.67
N TYR A 294 -3.79 19.72 3.62
CA TYR A 294 -5.10 20.36 3.73
C TYR A 294 -5.82 19.81 4.94
N GLN A 295 -6.15 20.68 5.90
CA GLN A 295 -6.80 20.27 7.15
C GLN A 295 -8.30 20.11 6.97
N VAL A 296 -8.84 18.98 7.47
CA VAL A 296 -10.29 18.71 7.49
C VAL A 296 -10.87 19.07 8.85
N GLY A 297 -12.07 19.65 8.87
CA GLY A 297 -12.77 20.00 10.09
C GLY A 297 -13.18 18.79 10.93
N LEU A 298 -13.35 18.98 12.25
CA LEU A 298 -13.84 17.98 13.18
C LEU A 298 -15.36 18.09 13.31
N SER A 299 -16.06 16.96 13.21
CA SER A 299 -17.51 16.85 13.39
C SER A 299 -17.90 16.30 14.76
N LYS A 300 -16.97 15.60 15.43
CA LYS A 300 -17.20 14.91 16.71
C LYS A 300 -16.01 15.17 17.65
N PRO A 301 -15.99 16.33 18.35
CA PRO A 301 -14.91 16.69 19.27
C PRO A 301 -14.69 15.62 20.34
N GLY A 302 -13.43 15.38 20.71
CA GLY A 302 -13.03 14.35 21.69
C GLY A 302 -12.93 12.94 21.13
N PHE A 303 -13.21 12.75 19.85
CA PHE A 303 -13.02 11.47 19.15
C PHE A 303 -11.78 11.51 18.25
N PRO A 304 -11.13 10.36 18.02
CA PRO A 304 -10.04 10.27 17.07
C PRO A 304 -10.42 10.77 15.68
N THR A 305 -9.46 11.32 14.96
CA THR A 305 -9.59 11.73 13.57
C THR A 305 -8.59 10.97 12.73
N GLY A 306 -8.72 11.05 11.43
CA GLY A 306 -7.84 10.41 10.46
C GLY A 306 -8.63 9.72 9.36
N PHE A 307 -7.96 9.49 8.25
CA PHE A 307 -8.55 8.97 7.03
C PHE A 307 -7.94 7.63 6.66
N LEU A 308 -8.79 6.67 6.31
CA LEU A 308 -8.34 5.37 5.81
C LEU A 308 -8.26 5.39 4.28
N ALA A 309 -9.41 5.27 3.63
CA ALA A 309 -9.48 5.22 2.18
C ALA A 309 -9.33 6.60 1.55
N LEU A 310 -8.72 6.61 0.38
CA LEU A 310 -8.72 7.71 -0.55
C LEU A 310 -9.09 7.18 -1.92
N ARG A 311 -10.20 7.69 -2.48
CA ARG A 311 -10.71 7.30 -3.80
C ARG A 311 -11.11 8.53 -4.60
N THR A 312 -11.13 8.40 -5.92
CA THR A 312 -11.52 9.49 -6.84
C THR A 312 -12.86 9.19 -7.49
N ASP A 313 -13.62 10.25 -7.78
CA ASP A 313 -14.77 10.21 -8.70
C ASP A 313 -14.32 10.53 -10.15
N ARG A 314 -15.28 10.61 -11.08
CA ARG A 314 -15.00 10.91 -12.50
C ARG A 314 -14.44 12.30 -12.75
N GLU A 315 -14.77 13.25 -11.88
CA GLU A 315 -14.35 14.64 -11.91
C GLU A 315 -13.01 14.87 -11.19
N GLU A 316 -12.36 13.79 -10.70
CA GLU A 316 -11.12 13.78 -9.91
C GLU A 316 -11.23 14.41 -8.52
N ASN A 317 -12.45 14.57 -7.99
CA ASN A 317 -12.57 14.88 -6.58
C ASN A 317 -12.08 13.72 -5.73
N LEU A 318 -11.49 14.04 -4.58
CA LEU A 318 -10.98 13.07 -3.63
C LEU A 318 -12.04 12.78 -2.56
N TRP A 319 -12.30 11.52 -2.32
CA TRP A 319 -13.29 11.06 -1.35
C TRP A 319 -12.65 10.21 -0.27
N MET A 320 -13.02 10.47 0.99
CA MET A 320 -12.46 9.78 2.15
C MET A 320 -13.49 9.68 3.28
N GLY A 321 -13.31 8.68 4.16
CA GLY A 321 -14.05 8.58 5.41
C GLY A 321 -13.22 9.13 6.57
N ASN A 322 -13.76 10.05 7.34
CA ASN A 322 -13.13 10.50 8.58
C ASN A 322 -13.62 9.61 9.73
N MET A 323 -12.85 8.56 9.99
CA MET A 323 -13.19 7.39 10.79
C MET A 323 -14.19 7.62 11.94
N TYR A 324 -13.68 7.90 13.16
CA TYR A 324 -14.50 8.09 14.37
C TYR A 324 -15.26 9.42 14.39
N GLN A 325 -14.98 10.32 13.47
CA GLN A 325 -15.81 11.50 13.22
C GLN A 325 -17.13 11.15 12.54
N ALA A 326 -17.28 9.90 12.06
CA ALA A 326 -18.45 9.36 11.39
C ALA A 326 -18.94 10.23 10.21
N THR A 327 -17.99 10.70 9.38
CA THR A 327 -18.29 11.60 8.25
C THR A 327 -17.75 11.09 6.93
N ILE A 328 -18.51 11.33 5.88
CA ILE A 328 -18.10 11.24 4.48
C ILE A 328 -17.52 12.59 4.09
N VAL A 329 -16.34 12.61 3.50
CA VAL A 329 -15.63 13.83 3.11
C VAL A 329 -15.31 13.78 1.63
N LYS A 330 -15.64 14.86 0.92
CA LYS A 330 -15.24 15.14 -0.46
C LYS A 330 -14.33 16.36 -0.48
N PHE A 331 -13.23 16.29 -1.23
CA PHE A 331 -12.33 17.40 -1.49
C PHE A 331 -12.25 17.66 -2.99
N ASP A 332 -12.40 18.92 -3.39
CA ASP A 332 -12.19 19.34 -4.76
C ASP A 332 -10.76 19.92 -4.91
N PRO A 333 -9.86 19.26 -5.64
CA PRO A 333 -8.49 19.74 -5.82
C PRO A 333 -8.36 21.08 -6.55
N LYS A 334 -9.38 21.47 -7.34
CA LYS A 334 -9.37 22.71 -8.13
C LYS A 334 -9.68 23.94 -7.26
N THR A 335 -10.63 23.79 -6.35
CA THR A 335 -11.07 24.86 -5.45
C THR A 335 -10.42 24.77 -4.07
N THR A 336 -9.80 23.64 -3.75
CA THR A 336 -9.26 23.28 -2.43
C THR A 336 -10.31 23.30 -1.31
N GLN A 337 -11.56 23.02 -1.65
CA GLN A 337 -12.67 23.05 -0.70
C GLN A 337 -13.09 21.64 -0.28
N PHE A 338 -13.48 21.51 1.00
CA PHE A 338 -14.08 20.32 1.56
C PHE A 338 -15.59 20.44 1.62
N VAL A 339 -16.29 19.34 1.33
CA VAL A 339 -17.70 19.12 1.64
C VAL A 339 -17.80 17.89 2.52
N THR A 340 -18.59 17.97 3.60
CA THR A 340 -18.68 16.91 4.61
C THR A 340 -20.14 16.57 4.89
N TRP A 341 -20.46 15.27 4.96
CA TRP A 341 -21.75 14.74 5.36
C TRP A 341 -21.58 13.85 6.60
N THR A 342 -22.24 14.21 7.68
CA THR A 342 -22.24 13.42 8.92
C THR A 342 -23.32 12.36 8.87
N LEU A 343 -23.02 11.14 9.37
CA LEU A 343 -24.05 10.10 9.52
C LEU A 343 -25.22 10.58 10.38
N PRO A 344 -26.45 10.09 10.12
CA PRO A 344 -27.60 10.34 10.96
C PRO A 344 -27.32 9.96 12.43
N LYS A 345 -28.00 10.63 13.36
CA LYS A 345 -27.74 10.50 14.80
C LYS A 345 -27.80 9.04 15.29
N GLU A 346 -28.71 8.27 14.76
CA GLU A 346 -28.94 6.86 15.14
C GLU A 346 -27.76 5.95 14.71
N GLN A 347 -27.04 6.32 13.67
CA GLN A 347 -25.87 5.60 13.16
C GLN A 347 -24.53 6.25 13.58
N ASN A 348 -24.58 7.45 14.14
CA ASN A 348 -23.40 8.17 14.66
C ASN A 348 -23.15 7.85 16.13
N ILE A 349 -23.22 6.58 16.50
CA ILE A 349 -22.87 6.09 17.83
C ILE A 349 -21.37 6.26 18.11
N ASP A 350 -20.96 6.10 19.36
CA ASP A 350 -19.55 6.29 19.75
C ASP A 350 -18.58 5.37 19.02
N ALA A 351 -19.00 4.15 18.74
CA ALA A 351 -18.21 3.17 17.99
C ALA A 351 -18.26 3.36 16.46
N ALA A 352 -19.05 4.31 15.95
CA ALA A 352 -19.20 4.52 14.51
C ALA A 352 -17.84 4.84 13.86
N GLN A 353 -17.54 4.16 12.74
CA GLN A 353 -16.32 4.34 11.98
C GLN A 353 -16.62 4.32 10.48
N VAL A 354 -16.61 5.48 9.85
CA VAL A 354 -16.69 5.63 8.39
C VAL A 354 -15.28 5.59 7.82
N ASN A 355 -14.90 4.48 7.22
CA ASN A 355 -13.53 4.27 6.75
C ASN A 355 -13.41 4.33 5.23
N MET A 356 -14.33 3.65 4.53
CA MET A 356 -14.30 3.50 3.07
C MET A 356 -15.43 4.30 2.44
N VAL A 357 -15.11 5.15 1.49
CA VAL A 357 -16.09 5.89 0.67
C VAL A 357 -15.87 5.53 -0.79
N SER A 358 -16.94 5.19 -1.50
CA SER A 358 -16.88 4.62 -2.85
C SER A 358 -17.74 5.43 -3.80
N PRO A 359 -17.15 6.47 -4.45
CA PRO A 359 -17.84 7.35 -5.37
C PRO A 359 -17.81 6.84 -6.83
N GLN A 360 -17.13 5.73 -7.14
CA GLN A 360 -16.73 5.36 -8.50
C GLN A 360 -17.93 5.23 -9.47
N ALA A 361 -19.05 4.73 -8.99
CA ALA A 361 -20.27 4.58 -9.80
C ALA A 361 -21.36 5.62 -9.49
N ALA A 362 -21.05 6.66 -8.72
CA ALA A 362 -22.01 7.71 -8.36
C ALA A 362 -22.63 8.43 -9.58
N HIS A 363 -21.96 8.41 -10.72
CA HIS A 363 -22.46 8.98 -11.97
C HIS A 363 -23.68 8.23 -12.56
N VAL A 364 -23.97 7.01 -12.10
CA VAL A 364 -25.11 6.20 -12.58
C VAL A 364 -26.43 6.72 -12.00
N ASP A 365 -26.46 6.97 -10.68
CA ASP A 365 -27.67 7.32 -9.95
C ASP A 365 -27.49 8.50 -8.96
N GLY A 366 -26.34 9.17 -8.98
CA GLY A 366 -26.04 10.29 -8.08
C GLY A 366 -25.81 9.88 -6.63
N LYS A 367 -25.46 8.62 -6.35
CA LYS A 367 -25.32 8.10 -4.98
C LYS A 367 -23.92 7.54 -4.71
N VAL A 368 -23.45 7.75 -3.47
CA VAL A 368 -22.12 7.33 -3.01
C VAL A 368 -22.27 6.35 -1.85
N TRP A 369 -21.55 5.24 -1.92
CA TRP A 369 -21.56 4.23 -0.88
C TRP A 369 -20.46 4.43 0.15
N THR A 370 -20.76 4.08 1.40
CA THR A 370 -19.79 3.97 2.49
C THR A 370 -20.18 2.86 3.46
N GLN A 371 -19.27 2.50 4.35
CA GLN A 371 -19.51 1.49 5.38
C GLN A 371 -19.28 2.07 6.78
N ASN A 372 -19.74 1.32 7.79
CA ASN A 372 -19.55 1.64 9.20
C ASN A 372 -19.09 0.40 9.96
N ASN A 373 -17.81 0.38 10.36
CA ASN A 373 -17.26 -0.74 11.15
C ASN A 373 -17.89 -0.86 12.54
N GLY A 374 -18.41 0.24 13.09
CA GLY A 374 -18.89 0.29 14.47
C GLY A 374 -20.08 -0.63 14.76
N PHE A 375 -20.90 -0.92 13.76
CA PHE A 375 -22.05 -1.82 13.87
C PHE A 375 -22.30 -2.69 12.63
N ALA A 376 -21.29 -2.88 11.80
CA ALA A 376 -21.37 -3.66 10.55
C ALA A 376 -22.48 -3.16 9.60
N GLY A 377 -22.54 -1.85 9.39
CA GLY A 377 -23.51 -1.18 8.52
C GLY A 377 -22.93 -0.76 7.17
N VAL A 378 -23.82 -0.61 6.19
CA VAL A 378 -23.55 0.01 4.88
C VAL A 378 -24.46 1.21 4.72
N HIS A 379 -23.91 2.32 4.22
CA HIS A 379 -24.65 3.56 3.99
C HIS A 379 -24.57 3.99 2.54
N ARG A 380 -25.60 4.68 2.06
CA ARG A 380 -25.66 5.28 0.73
C ARG A 380 -26.09 6.75 0.83
N LEU A 381 -25.19 7.64 0.45
CA LEU A 381 -25.43 9.09 0.38
C LEU A 381 -26.02 9.46 -0.97
N ASP A 382 -27.17 10.11 -0.99
CA ASP A 382 -27.73 10.77 -2.17
C ASP A 382 -27.13 12.17 -2.29
N LEU A 383 -26.38 12.43 -3.36
CA LEU A 383 -25.65 13.68 -3.56
C LEU A 383 -26.55 14.89 -3.80
N LYS A 384 -27.76 14.65 -4.31
CA LYS A 384 -28.72 15.71 -4.61
C LYS A 384 -29.44 16.21 -3.37
N THR A 385 -29.79 15.30 -2.47
CA THR A 385 -30.62 15.59 -1.29
C THR A 385 -29.82 15.64 0.02
N GLY A 386 -28.62 15.07 0.05
CA GLY A 386 -27.82 14.86 1.25
C GLY A 386 -28.38 13.75 2.17
N ARG A 387 -29.44 13.05 1.78
CA ARG A 387 -30.03 11.96 2.55
C ARG A 387 -29.10 10.75 2.56
N ILE A 388 -29.00 10.11 3.73
CA ILE A 388 -28.24 8.86 3.92
C ILE A 388 -29.20 7.74 4.24
N GLU A 389 -29.15 6.67 3.46
CA GLU A 389 -29.85 5.40 3.68
C GLU A 389 -28.90 4.41 4.35
N THR A 390 -29.45 3.47 5.15
CA THR A 390 -28.65 2.53 5.95
C THR A 390 -29.18 1.10 5.81
N TRP A 391 -28.25 0.16 5.64
CA TRP A 391 -28.47 -1.28 5.68
C TRP A 391 -27.66 -1.89 6.81
N GLU A 392 -28.26 -2.83 7.54
CA GLU A 392 -27.61 -3.63 8.58
C GLU A 392 -27.65 -5.11 8.18
N PRO A 393 -26.78 -5.55 7.24
CA PRO A 393 -26.87 -6.89 6.63
C PRO A 393 -26.83 -8.05 7.63
N PHE A 394 -26.23 -7.83 8.79
CA PHE A 394 -26.01 -8.85 9.82
C PHE A 394 -26.87 -8.64 11.08
N LYS A 395 -27.92 -7.81 11.02
CA LYS A 395 -28.78 -7.52 12.17
C LYS A 395 -29.44 -8.77 12.77
N SER A 396 -29.76 -9.76 11.93
CA SER A 396 -30.36 -11.04 12.32
C SER A 396 -29.34 -12.16 12.53
N ALA A 397 -28.04 -11.86 12.48
CA ALA A 397 -27.00 -12.87 12.69
C ALA A 397 -27.02 -13.40 14.13
N PRO A 398 -26.66 -14.69 14.35
CA PRO A 398 -26.61 -15.27 15.69
C PRO A 398 -25.74 -14.47 16.65
N LYS A 399 -26.18 -14.31 17.90
CA LYS A 399 -25.35 -13.68 18.94
C LYS A 399 -24.04 -14.45 19.12
N GLY A 400 -22.93 -13.73 19.21
CA GLY A 400 -21.59 -14.32 19.37
C GLY A 400 -20.83 -14.56 18.06
N GLN A 401 -21.44 -14.34 16.90
CA GLN A 401 -20.76 -14.29 15.62
C GLN A 401 -20.44 -12.83 15.26
N PRO A 402 -19.20 -12.37 15.48
CA PRO A 402 -18.85 -10.99 15.15
C PRO A 402 -18.74 -10.81 13.64
N HIS A 403 -19.33 -9.76 13.12
CA HIS A 403 -19.21 -9.30 11.73
C HIS A 403 -18.52 -7.94 11.69
N ASN A 404 -17.84 -7.65 10.59
CA ASN A 404 -17.22 -6.36 10.37
C ASN A 404 -17.18 -6.05 8.87
N ILE A 405 -18.02 -5.12 8.43
CA ILE A 405 -17.99 -4.66 7.05
C ILE A 405 -16.79 -3.75 6.88
N TYR A 406 -15.81 -4.22 6.09
CA TYR A 406 -14.53 -3.53 5.96
C TYR A 406 -14.46 -2.63 4.73
N ASP A 407 -14.90 -3.11 3.57
CA ASP A 407 -14.95 -2.32 2.33
C ASP A 407 -16.34 -2.38 1.70
N VAL A 408 -16.63 -1.39 0.87
CA VAL A 408 -17.80 -1.34 0.00
C VAL A 408 -17.35 -0.90 -1.39
N ILE A 409 -17.74 -1.64 -2.42
CA ILE A 409 -17.24 -1.48 -3.79
C ILE A 409 -18.44 -1.56 -4.73
N PRO A 410 -18.76 -0.49 -5.51
CA PRO A 410 -19.87 -0.51 -6.44
C PRO A 410 -19.49 -1.22 -7.75
N ASP A 411 -20.48 -1.91 -8.37
CA ASP A 411 -20.40 -2.37 -9.74
C ASP A 411 -20.82 -1.27 -10.76
N SER A 412 -20.86 -1.59 -12.04
CA SER A 412 -21.23 -0.66 -13.12
C SER A 412 -22.66 -0.13 -13.03
N LYS A 413 -23.53 -0.77 -12.24
CA LYS A 413 -24.93 -0.38 -11.98
C LYS A 413 -25.11 0.31 -10.65
N ASN A 414 -24.01 0.56 -9.95
CA ASN A 414 -23.97 1.06 -8.57
C ASN A 414 -24.62 0.14 -7.52
N ASN A 415 -24.68 -1.19 -7.76
CA ASN A 415 -24.93 -2.14 -6.67
C ASN A 415 -23.69 -2.16 -5.75
N ALA A 416 -23.89 -2.22 -4.45
CA ALA A 416 -22.80 -2.25 -3.48
C ALA A 416 -22.39 -3.67 -3.14
N TYR A 417 -21.11 -3.98 -3.34
CA TYR A 417 -20.50 -5.19 -2.81
C TYR A 417 -19.69 -4.85 -1.56
N PHE A 418 -19.88 -5.60 -0.49
CA PHE A 418 -19.16 -5.38 0.77
C PHE A 418 -18.44 -6.65 1.23
N THR A 419 -17.36 -6.46 1.99
CA THR A 419 -16.54 -7.56 2.53
C THR A 419 -16.73 -7.70 4.03
N ASP A 420 -16.86 -8.93 4.53
CA ASP A 420 -16.96 -9.22 5.96
C ASP A 420 -15.61 -9.69 6.52
N PHE A 421 -14.86 -8.76 7.08
CA PHE A 421 -13.50 -8.97 7.58
C PHE A 421 -13.40 -9.88 8.82
N ARG A 422 -14.49 -10.10 9.54
CA ARG A 422 -14.51 -10.99 10.71
C ARG A 422 -14.79 -12.44 10.35
N GLN A 423 -15.44 -12.66 9.23
CA GLN A 423 -15.85 -13.96 8.71
C GLN A 423 -15.22 -14.23 7.33
N HIS A 424 -15.95 -14.87 6.44
CA HIS A 424 -15.55 -15.19 5.08
C HIS A 424 -16.72 -15.00 4.09
N HIS A 425 -17.36 -13.83 4.15
CA HIS A 425 -18.48 -13.50 3.26
C HIS A 425 -18.19 -12.25 2.43
N ILE A 426 -18.80 -12.24 1.26
CA ILE A 426 -19.06 -11.03 0.48
C ILE A 426 -20.56 -10.84 0.45
N GLY A 427 -21.05 -9.61 0.56
CA GLY A 427 -22.46 -9.29 0.37
C GLY A 427 -22.67 -8.36 -0.81
N ARG A 428 -23.85 -8.43 -1.43
CA ARG A 428 -24.34 -7.48 -2.43
C ARG A 428 -25.59 -6.80 -1.90
N ILE A 429 -25.68 -5.49 -2.07
CA ILE A 429 -26.90 -4.70 -1.91
C ILE A 429 -27.31 -4.24 -3.31
N ASP A 430 -28.49 -4.64 -3.75
CA ASP A 430 -29.05 -4.20 -5.02
C ASP A 430 -29.43 -2.71 -4.94
N ALA A 431 -28.95 -1.90 -5.89
CA ALA A 431 -29.14 -0.45 -5.85
C ALA A 431 -30.59 0.00 -6.03
N ALA A 432 -31.40 -0.78 -6.74
CA ALA A 432 -32.80 -0.45 -7.04
C ALA A 432 -33.77 -0.94 -5.96
N THR A 433 -33.57 -2.18 -5.48
CA THR A 433 -34.50 -2.83 -4.54
C THR A 433 -34.05 -2.73 -3.07
N GLY A 434 -32.73 -2.55 -2.82
CA GLY A 434 -32.15 -2.61 -1.47
C GLY A 434 -32.00 -4.03 -0.95
N GLU A 435 -32.27 -5.07 -1.75
CA GLU A 435 -32.14 -6.47 -1.36
C GLU A 435 -30.67 -6.81 -1.07
N VAL A 436 -30.46 -7.56 0.04
CA VAL A 436 -29.12 -8.03 0.46
C VAL A 436 -28.98 -9.51 0.14
N LYS A 437 -27.91 -9.87 -0.59
CA LYS A 437 -27.51 -11.26 -0.83
C LYS A 437 -26.11 -11.50 -0.31
N LEU A 438 -25.88 -12.62 0.40
CA LEU A 438 -24.57 -13.03 0.92
C LEU A 438 -23.99 -14.18 0.09
N PHE A 439 -22.67 -14.17 -0.09
CA PHE A 439 -21.90 -15.21 -0.77
C PHE A 439 -20.77 -15.68 0.13
N THR A 440 -20.65 -16.98 0.33
CA THR A 440 -19.59 -17.57 1.14
C THR A 440 -18.30 -17.71 0.33
N VAL A 441 -17.23 -17.11 0.79
CA VAL A 441 -15.88 -17.24 0.20
C VAL A 441 -15.38 -18.66 0.49
N PRO A 442 -14.77 -19.38 -0.48
CA PRO A 442 -14.37 -20.78 -0.33
C PRO A 442 -13.38 -21.03 0.81
N THR A 443 -12.39 -20.15 0.99
CA THR A 443 -11.42 -20.27 2.07
C THR A 443 -12.03 -19.85 3.42
N PRO A 444 -12.19 -20.78 4.39
CA PRO A 444 -12.79 -20.48 5.69
C PRO A 444 -11.99 -19.44 6.49
N ALA A 445 -12.67 -18.57 7.20
CA ALA A 445 -12.08 -17.52 8.04
C ALA A 445 -11.04 -16.64 7.32
N SER A 446 -11.14 -16.52 6.00
CA SER A 446 -10.18 -15.83 5.15
C SER A 446 -10.08 -14.34 5.38
N ALA A 447 -11.09 -13.73 6.01
CA ALA A 447 -11.18 -12.29 6.28
C ALA A 447 -11.05 -11.44 5.00
N PRO A 448 -12.04 -11.47 4.10
CA PRO A 448 -12.08 -10.60 2.93
C PRO A 448 -11.93 -9.14 3.36
N ARG A 449 -11.00 -8.40 2.72
CA ARG A 449 -10.66 -7.06 3.21
C ARG A 449 -10.99 -5.97 2.22
N ARG A 450 -10.08 -5.60 1.34
CA ARG A 450 -10.28 -4.54 0.36
C ARG A 450 -10.09 -5.03 -1.06
N GLY A 451 -10.65 -4.27 -1.99
CA GLY A 451 -10.52 -4.61 -3.38
C GLY A 451 -11.03 -3.55 -4.34
N MET A 452 -11.29 -3.99 -5.56
CA MET A 452 -11.86 -3.17 -6.63
C MET A 452 -12.84 -3.99 -7.50
N MET A 453 -13.73 -3.28 -8.17
CA MET A 453 -14.52 -3.82 -9.27
C MET A 453 -13.80 -3.53 -10.59
N ASP A 454 -13.63 -4.53 -11.43
CA ASP A 454 -13.05 -4.33 -12.76
C ASP A 454 -14.12 -3.94 -13.80
N ALA A 455 -13.68 -3.61 -15.01
CA ALA A 455 -14.56 -3.20 -16.10
C ALA A 455 -15.52 -4.31 -16.60
N LYS A 456 -15.34 -5.54 -16.16
CA LYS A 456 -16.21 -6.69 -16.45
C LYS A 456 -17.20 -7.00 -15.33
N ASP A 457 -17.26 -6.14 -14.30
CA ASP A 457 -17.99 -6.34 -13.04
C ASP A 457 -17.53 -7.59 -12.27
N ARG A 458 -16.22 -7.86 -12.25
CA ARG A 458 -15.64 -8.87 -11.36
C ARG A 458 -15.04 -8.17 -10.14
N LEU A 459 -15.40 -8.64 -8.96
CA LEU A 459 -14.87 -8.12 -7.71
C LEU A 459 -13.55 -8.82 -7.38
N TRP A 460 -12.47 -8.06 -7.36
CA TRP A 460 -11.14 -8.50 -6.92
C TRP A 460 -10.92 -8.04 -5.49
N PHE A 461 -10.45 -8.94 -4.61
CA PHE A 461 -10.28 -8.62 -3.20
C PHE A 461 -9.17 -9.43 -2.54
N ALA A 462 -8.67 -8.92 -1.43
CA ALA A 462 -7.68 -9.58 -0.61
C ALA A 462 -8.33 -10.43 0.48
N GLU A 463 -7.82 -11.63 0.69
CA GLU A 463 -8.12 -12.49 1.82
C GLU A 463 -7.00 -12.38 2.86
N TYR A 464 -7.14 -11.43 3.77
CA TYR A 464 -6.09 -11.01 4.70
C TYR A 464 -5.55 -12.14 5.59
N ARG A 465 -6.44 -13.00 6.12
CA ARG A 465 -6.06 -14.15 6.94
C ARG A 465 -5.86 -15.41 6.11
N GLY A 466 -6.47 -15.47 4.93
CA GLY A 466 -6.33 -16.56 3.99
C GLY A 466 -5.01 -16.56 3.24
N ASP A 467 -4.24 -15.45 3.28
CA ASP A 467 -3.05 -15.23 2.47
C ASP A 467 -3.32 -15.52 0.98
N ARG A 468 -4.39 -14.87 0.41
CA ARG A 468 -4.82 -15.07 -0.98
C ARG A 468 -5.22 -13.75 -1.64
N ILE A 469 -5.05 -13.74 -2.95
CA ILE A 469 -5.78 -12.85 -3.86
C ILE A 469 -7.01 -13.62 -4.32
N ALA A 470 -8.17 -12.98 -4.34
CA ALA A 470 -9.40 -13.60 -4.78
C ALA A 470 -10.15 -12.74 -5.82
N MET A 471 -10.94 -13.41 -6.66
CA MET A 471 -11.85 -12.80 -7.61
C MET A 471 -13.22 -13.47 -7.49
N PHE A 472 -14.27 -12.65 -7.45
CA PHE A 472 -15.65 -13.06 -7.53
C PHE A 472 -16.28 -12.52 -8.82
N ASP A 473 -16.73 -13.43 -9.68
CA ASP A 473 -17.46 -13.07 -10.90
C ASP A 473 -18.93 -12.83 -10.52
N THR A 474 -19.38 -11.59 -10.66
CA THR A 474 -20.73 -11.18 -10.23
C THR A 474 -21.85 -11.73 -11.11
N LYS A 475 -21.54 -12.22 -12.30
CA LYS A 475 -22.51 -12.77 -13.24
C LYS A 475 -22.75 -14.25 -13.04
N SER A 476 -21.66 -15.01 -12.88
CA SER A 476 -21.72 -16.45 -12.63
C SER A 476 -21.81 -16.79 -11.13
N GLU A 477 -21.56 -15.81 -10.26
CA GLU A 477 -21.52 -15.94 -8.80
C GLU A 477 -20.46 -16.99 -8.35
N THR A 478 -19.32 -17.05 -9.04
CA THR A 478 -18.24 -18.01 -8.78
C THR A 478 -16.99 -17.32 -8.30
N PHE A 479 -16.21 -18.02 -7.47
CA PHE A 479 -14.93 -17.55 -6.93
C PHE A 479 -13.75 -18.19 -7.63
N ARG A 480 -12.65 -17.43 -7.69
CA ARG A 480 -11.31 -17.92 -8.00
C ARG A 480 -10.31 -17.35 -7.01
N GLU A 481 -9.44 -18.18 -6.46
CA GLU A 481 -8.48 -17.82 -5.43
C GLU A 481 -7.05 -18.19 -5.84
N TRP A 482 -6.05 -17.36 -5.48
CA TRP A 482 -4.62 -17.60 -5.67
C TRP A 482 -3.91 -17.41 -4.35
N LYS A 483 -3.27 -18.49 -3.86
CA LYS A 483 -2.49 -18.44 -2.63
C LYS A 483 -1.21 -17.61 -2.85
N MET A 484 -0.90 -16.71 -1.91
CA MET A 484 0.34 -15.94 -1.93
C MET A 484 1.56 -16.87 -1.88
N ALA A 485 2.61 -16.54 -2.64
CA ALA A 485 3.85 -17.30 -2.66
C ALA A 485 4.61 -17.21 -1.34
N THR A 486 4.62 -16.02 -0.74
CA THR A 486 5.22 -15.76 0.58
C THR A 486 4.20 -15.98 1.69
N SER A 487 4.54 -16.84 2.67
CA SER A 487 3.70 -17.05 3.86
C SER A 487 3.61 -15.79 4.72
N TRP A 488 2.47 -15.60 5.37
CA TRP A 488 2.20 -14.43 6.21
C TRP A 488 2.16 -13.12 5.43
N ALA A 489 1.96 -13.16 4.12
CA ALA A 489 1.85 -11.95 3.30
C ALA A 489 0.73 -11.03 3.79
N SER A 490 -0.38 -11.58 4.27
CA SER A 490 -1.55 -10.82 4.74
C SER A 490 -1.90 -9.67 3.79
N PRO A 491 -2.29 -9.99 2.53
CA PRO A 491 -2.60 -8.99 1.52
C PRO A 491 -3.69 -8.06 2.02
N TYR A 492 -3.56 -6.75 1.73
CA TYR A 492 -4.48 -5.76 2.28
C TYR A 492 -5.61 -5.42 1.32
N ASP A 493 -5.29 -5.20 0.06
CA ASP A 493 -6.22 -4.91 -1.04
C ASP A 493 -5.79 -5.64 -2.31
N VAL A 494 -6.61 -5.57 -3.35
CA VAL A 494 -6.24 -6.00 -4.70
C VAL A 494 -6.67 -4.94 -5.69
N THR A 495 -5.76 -4.60 -6.63
CA THR A 495 -6.03 -3.74 -7.76
C THR A 495 -5.52 -4.38 -9.05
N LEU A 496 -6.11 -4.04 -10.19
CA LEU A 496 -5.67 -4.51 -11.50
C LEU A 496 -4.97 -3.41 -12.28
N ASP A 497 -3.96 -3.82 -13.04
CA ASP A 497 -3.40 -2.96 -14.08
C ASP A 497 -4.12 -3.14 -15.43
N LYS A 498 -3.71 -2.31 -16.41
CA LYS A 498 -4.28 -2.35 -17.78
C LYS A 498 -4.01 -3.65 -18.54
N HIS A 499 -3.13 -4.52 -18.02
CA HIS A 499 -2.81 -5.83 -18.58
C HIS A 499 -3.60 -6.96 -17.92
N GLU A 500 -4.53 -6.63 -17.02
CA GLU A 500 -5.30 -7.55 -16.16
C GLU A 500 -4.41 -8.34 -15.18
N GLU A 501 -3.23 -7.83 -14.81
CA GLU A 501 -2.44 -8.39 -13.73
C GLU A 501 -2.90 -7.81 -12.39
N ALA A 502 -2.98 -8.66 -11.37
CA ALA A 502 -3.44 -8.24 -10.05
C ALA A 502 -2.26 -7.86 -9.15
N TRP A 503 -2.43 -6.78 -8.39
CA TRP A 503 -1.43 -6.20 -7.51
C TRP A 503 -1.95 -6.08 -6.09
N THR A 504 -1.12 -6.43 -5.12
CA THR A 504 -1.43 -6.31 -3.70
C THR A 504 -0.20 -5.92 -2.90
N GLY A 505 -0.41 -5.24 -1.78
CA GLY A 505 0.63 -4.93 -0.80
C GLY A 505 0.53 -5.82 0.44
N SER A 506 1.66 -6.21 0.98
CA SER A 506 1.74 -6.96 2.22
C SER A 506 1.84 -6.02 3.43
N MET A 507 1.02 -6.25 4.45
CA MET A 507 1.18 -5.57 5.74
C MET A 507 2.38 -6.08 6.56
N ILE A 508 2.96 -7.22 6.20
CA ILE A 508 3.84 -7.98 7.11
C ILE A 508 5.22 -8.24 6.48
N THR A 509 5.30 -8.50 5.17
CA THR A 509 6.54 -8.97 4.53
C THR A 509 7.32 -7.88 3.81
N ASP A 510 6.92 -6.62 3.89
CA ASP A 510 7.52 -5.50 3.17
C ASP A 510 7.58 -5.69 1.64
N GLN A 511 6.55 -6.33 1.08
CA GLN A 511 6.51 -6.69 -0.33
C GLN A 511 5.28 -6.11 -1.02
N VAL A 512 5.44 -5.81 -2.31
CA VAL A 512 4.34 -5.63 -3.25
C VAL A 512 4.37 -6.83 -4.21
N THR A 513 3.24 -7.52 -4.30
CA THR A 513 3.11 -8.72 -5.15
C THR A 513 2.34 -8.40 -6.42
N ARG A 514 2.87 -8.85 -7.55
CA ARG A 514 2.23 -8.88 -8.87
C ARG A 514 1.83 -10.30 -9.21
N LEU A 515 0.58 -10.52 -9.56
CA LEU A 515 0.03 -11.81 -9.99
C LEU A 515 -0.35 -11.74 -11.48
N ASP A 516 0.25 -12.59 -12.30
CA ASP A 516 -0.29 -12.88 -13.62
C ASP A 516 -1.56 -13.75 -13.46
N THR A 517 -2.71 -13.15 -13.69
CA THR A 517 -4.02 -13.79 -13.47
C THR A 517 -4.30 -14.97 -14.42
N LYS A 518 -3.56 -15.09 -15.53
CA LYS A 518 -3.70 -16.15 -16.53
C LYS A 518 -2.88 -17.39 -16.15
N THR A 519 -1.63 -17.18 -15.75
CA THR A 519 -0.69 -18.26 -15.42
C THR A 519 -0.67 -18.62 -13.94
N GLY A 520 -1.09 -17.69 -13.07
CA GLY A 520 -0.99 -17.82 -11.61
C GLY A 520 0.41 -17.54 -11.08
N GLN A 521 1.37 -17.12 -11.91
CA GLN A 521 2.70 -16.76 -11.47
C GLN A 521 2.70 -15.45 -10.69
N MET A 522 3.49 -15.40 -9.61
CA MET A 522 3.65 -14.23 -8.77
C MET A 522 5.09 -13.71 -8.80
N VAL A 523 5.24 -12.40 -8.66
CA VAL A 523 6.50 -11.72 -8.47
C VAL A 523 6.39 -10.83 -7.24
N ASP A 524 7.26 -11.05 -6.24
CA ASP A 524 7.30 -10.29 -4.99
C ASP A 524 8.43 -9.25 -5.07
N TYR A 525 8.08 -7.97 -5.13
CA TYR A 525 9.02 -6.86 -5.11
C TYR A 525 9.27 -6.43 -3.66
N LEU A 526 10.49 -6.66 -3.15
CA LEU A 526 10.89 -6.24 -1.81
C LEU A 526 11.07 -4.71 -1.76
N LEU A 527 10.51 -4.08 -0.74
CA LEU A 527 10.64 -2.64 -0.50
C LEU A 527 11.93 -2.31 0.25
N PRO A 528 12.50 -1.10 0.06
CA PRO A 528 13.83 -0.77 0.56
C PRO A 528 14.00 -0.71 2.07
N ARG A 529 12.93 -0.54 2.83
CA ARG A 529 12.92 -0.51 4.30
C ARG A 529 11.63 -1.12 4.84
N GLU A 530 11.55 -1.28 6.14
CA GLU A 530 10.32 -1.72 6.80
C GLU A 530 9.14 -0.85 6.43
N THR A 531 8.03 -1.50 6.15
CA THR A 531 6.80 -0.87 5.70
C THR A 531 5.60 -1.48 6.42
N ASN A 532 4.47 -0.85 6.24
CA ASN A 532 3.17 -1.43 6.57
C ASN A 532 2.21 -0.99 5.46
N ILE A 533 2.21 -1.76 4.36
CA ILE A 533 1.45 -1.42 3.15
C ILE A 533 -0.03 -1.65 3.37
N ARG A 534 -0.83 -0.64 3.01
CA ARG A 534 -2.29 -0.68 3.14
C ARG A 534 -2.98 -0.83 1.79
N ARG A 535 -2.57 -0.06 0.81
CA ARG A 535 -3.14 -0.09 -0.53
C ARG A 535 -2.07 0.10 -1.58
N VAL A 536 -2.22 -0.57 -2.71
CA VAL A 536 -1.46 -0.32 -3.92
C VAL A 536 -2.34 0.46 -4.89
N PHE A 537 -1.91 1.65 -5.28
CA PHE A 537 -2.50 2.39 -6.38
C PHE A 537 -1.76 2.06 -7.67
N VAL A 538 -2.52 1.72 -8.72
CA VAL A 538 -1.98 1.39 -10.03
C VAL A 538 -2.18 2.59 -10.96
N ASP A 539 -1.08 3.19 -11.41
CA ASP A 539 -1.11 4.26 -12.40
C ASP A 539 -1.02 3.66 -13.82
N ASN A 540 -2.18 3.40 -14.39
CA ASN A 540 -2.32 2.86 -15.74
C ASN A 540 -2.02 3.86 -16.86
N SER A 541 -1.80 5.14 -16.55
CA SER A 541 -1.48 6.19 -17.52
C SER A 541 -0.03 6.12 -18.02
N THR A 542 0.85 5.47 -17.25
CA THR A 542 2.28 5.35 -17.54
C THR A 542 2.61 4.11 -18.39
N THR A 543 3.77 4.13 -19.03
CA THR A 543 4.35 2.98 -19.75
C THR A 543 5.85 2.92 -19.46
N PRO A 544 6.33 1.90 -18.74
CA PRO A 544 5.54 0.84 -18.08
C PRO A 544 4.58 1.37 -17.01
N VAL A 545 3.60 0.54 -16.62
CA VAL A 545 2.67 0.85 -15.52
C VAL A 545 3.46 1.06 -14.24
N THR A 546 3.08 2.06 -13.44
CA THR A 546 3.74 2.34 -12.16
C THR A 546 2.78 2.14 -10.99
N PHE A 547 3.35 1.89 -9.82
CA PHE A 547 2.61 1.54 -8.62
C PHE A 547 3.01 2.46 -7.49
N TRP A 548 2.03 2.80 -6.66
CA TRP A 548 2.23 3.72 -5.56
C TRP A 548 1.65 3.16 -4.28
N VAL A 549 2.42 3.24 -3.21
CA VAL A 549 2.00 2.79 -1.87
C VAL A 549 2.40 3.80 -0.80
N GLY A 550 1.61 3.88 0.26
CA GLY A 550 1.98 4.57 1.48
C GLY A 550 2.68 3.62 2.45
N SER A 551 3.81 4.01 3.01
CA SER A 551 4.41 3.33 4.15
C SER A 551 3.81 3.87 5.44
N ASN A 552 2.80 3.18 5.96
CA ASN A 552 2.02 3.63 7.12
C ASN A 552 2.87 3.80 8.40
N HIS A 553 3.97 3.07 8.53
CA HIS A 553 4.89 3.16 9.66
C HIS A 553 6.19 3.91 9.34
N GLY A 554 6.46 4.20 8.09
CA GLY A 554 7.72 4.82 7.64
C GLY A 554 7.59 6.27 7.18
N ALA A 555 6.42 6.90 7.35
CA ALA A 555 6.14 8.28 6.94
C ALA A 555 6.68 8.60 5.55
N SER A 556 6.39 7.74 4.57
CA SER A 556 6.86 7.91 3.19
C SER A 556 5.85 7.43 2.16
N ILE A 557 5.90 8.04 0.99
CA ILE A 557 5.23 7.54 -0.22
C ILE A 557 6.27 6.80 -1.05
N ILE A 558 5.89 5.67 -1.61
CA ILE A 558 6.78 4.81 -2.38
C ILE A 558 6.19 4.61 -3.78
N LYS A 559 7.01 4.84 -4.81
CA LYS A 559 6.70 4.55 -6.20
C LYS A 559 7.52 3.35 -6.67
N LEU A 560 6.87 2.37 -7.27
CA LEU A 560 7.53 1.23 -7.92
C LEU A 560 7.39 1.35 -9.44
N GLU A 561 8.48 1.11 -10.14
CA GLU A 561 8.58 1.15 -11.60
C GLU A 561 9.19 -0.18 -12.08
N PRO A 562 8.39 -1.23 -12.33
CA PRO A 562 8.88 -2.46 -12.94
C PRO A 562 9.50 -2.17 -14.32
N LEU A 563 10.61 -2.83 -14.63
CA LEU A 563 11.40 -2.61 -15.85
C LEU A 563 11.04 -3.61 -16.98
N GLU A 564 9.79 -4.06 -17.03
CA GLU A 564 9.30 -5.01 -18.03
C GLU A 564 7.82 -4.77 -18.39
#